data_19c773ca548a7de65bffb0f04d4fc56b
#
_entry.id   19c773ca548a7de65bffb0f04d4fc56b
#
_cell.length_a   1.000
_cell.length_b   1.000
_cell.length_c   1.000
_cell.angle_alpha   90.00
_cell.angle_beta   90.00
_cell.angle_gamma   90.00
#
_symmetry.space_group_name_H-M   'P 1'
#
loop_
_entity.id
_entity.type
_entity.pdbx_description
1 polymer ?
#
loop_
_entity_poly.entity_id
_entity_poly.type
_entity_poly.pdbx_seq_one_letter_code
_entity_poly.pdbx_strand_id
1 'polypeptide(L)'
;MKILVTSGTSAGSWKIRGEQLGSAIGADVINNASLSQQLGYDITICVKKPPKQWQPSGVVVWDMIDFWPQPAGNEWSKPELIAFAAERKEALKASFCVAATQQMRIDTKAELCLYHHSRPGLSIHTGKQSPITTVGYEGRPQYLGRWHGLLLDWCGENNASLLINPDNLAACDVLVALRDHPYRGIATDHWKSNVKLANAQAAGVPIICLPEAGYTETASGTELFISSFEQLYGALDKLQQPFHREHCSVNMRARSKDFTLEAVAAEYKNWLESLL
;
A
#
# COMPACT_ATOMS: atom_id res chain seq x y z
N MET A 1 -7.31 -25.56 11.22
CA MET A 1 -6.15 -24.64 11.17
C MET A 1 -6.42 -23.46 12.08
N LYS A 2 -5.57 -23.24 13.10
CA LYS A 2 -5.61 -22.07 13.98
C LYS A 2 -4.52 -21.10 13.54
N ILE A 3 -4.89 -19.85 13.26
CA ILE A 3 -3.97 -18.81 12.80
C ILE A 3 -3.93 -17.69 13.82
N LEU A 4 -2.74 -17.26 14.20
CA LEU A 4 -2.50 -16.02 14.93
C LEU A 4 -1.95 -14.97 13.98
N VAL A 5 -2.49 -13.77 13.99
CA VAL A 5 -1.89 -12.58 13.37
C VAL A 5 -1.46 -11.62 14.45
N THR A 6 -0.18 -11.26 14.47
CA THR A 6 0.38 -10.38 15.50
C THR A 6 1.41 -9.42 14.93
N SER A 7 1.71 -8.36 15.69
CA SER A 7 2.70 -7.34 15.33
C SER A 7 3.21 -6.63 16.58
N GLY A 8 4.42 -6.12 16.56
CA GLY A 8 4.95 -5.19 17.54
C GLY A 8 4.75 -3.71 17.17
N THR A 9 3.85 -3.41 16.24
CA THR A 9 3.56 -2.03 15.81
C THR A 9 2.07 -1.81 15.63
N SER A 10 1.61 -0.59 15.89
CA SER A 10 0.24 -0.12 15.65
C SER A 10 0.12 0.78 14.40
N ALA A 11 1.14 0.78 13.52
CA ALA A 11 1.15 1.58 12.30
C ALA A 11 0.04 1.16 11.32
N GLY A 12 -0.19 1.98 10.26
CA GLY A 12 -1.22 1.72 9.26
C GLY A 12 -1.15 0.32 8.61
N SER A 13 0.06 -0.24 8.48
CA SER A 13 0.26 -1.63 8.03
C SER A 13 -0.38 -2.67 8.95
N TRP A 14 -0.39 -2.43 10.28
CA TRP A 14 -1.10 -3.28 11.22
C TRP A 14 -2.61 -3.24 10.99
N LYS A 15 -3.18 -2.05 10.82
CA LYS A 15 -4.62 -1.90 10.55
C LYS A 15 -5.06 -2.66 9.29
N ILE A 16 -4.25 -2.58 8.23
CA ILE A 16 -4.59 -3.21 6.94
C ILE A 16 -4.33 -4.73 6.97
N ARG A 17 -3.12 -5.15 7.31
CA ARG A 17 -2.70 -6.56 7.23
C ARG A 17 -3.03 -7.34 8.50
N GLY A 18 -2.96 -6.71 9.67
CA GLY A 18 -3.30 -7.34 10.94
C GLY A 18 -4.80 -7.37 11.16
N GLU A 19 -5.40 -6.21 11.39
CA GLU A 19 -6.81 -6.14 11.80
C GLU A 19 -7.77 -6.53 10.68
N GLN A 20 -7.70 -5.87 9.52
CA GLN A 20 -8.66 -6.09 8.44
C GLN A 20 -8.46 -7.46 7.77
N LEU A 21 -7.27 -7.70 7.24
CA LEU A 21 -6.99 -8.94 6.52
C LEU A 21 -6.97 -10.16 7.46
N GLY A 22 -6.34 -10.02 8.64
CA GLY A 22 -6.31 -11.09 9.65
C GLY A 22 -7.72 -11.54 10.06
N SER A 23 -8.62 -10.57 10.30
CA SER A 23 -10.03 -10.89 10.60
C SER A 23 -10.75 -11.53 9.41
N ALA A 24 -10.49 -11.07 8.18
CA ALA A 24 -11.13 -11.60 6.99
C ALA A 24 -10.73 -13.06 6.66
N ILE A 25 -9.51 -13.47 7.02
CA ILE A 25 -9.08 -14.87 6.89
C ILE A 25 -9.51 -15.76 8.07
N GLY A 26 -10.19 -15.19 9.08
CA GLY A 26 -10.66 -15.92 10.26
C GLY A 26 -9.57 -16.22 11.29
N ALA A 27 -8.53 -15.41 11.36
CA ALA A 27 -7.44 -15.55 12.34
C ALA A 27 -7.77 -14.88 13.68
N ASP A 28 -7.11 -15.33 14.75
CA ASP A 28 -7.03 -14.58 15.99
C ASP A 28 -6.08 -13.40 15.80
N VAL A 29 -6.57 -12.17 15.98
CA VAL A 29 -5.83 -10.93 15.73
C VAL A 29 -5.47 -10.28 17.05
N ILE A 30 -4.18 -10.36 17.44
CA ILE A 30 -3.69 -9.88 18.75
C ILE A 30 -2.45 -9.02 18.53
N ASN A 31 -2.58 -7.69 18.68
CA ASN A 31 -1.42 -6.81 18.64
C ASN A 31 -0.58 -6.98 19.90
N ASN A 32 0.75 -7.05 19.75
CA ASN A 32 1.69 -7.30 20.85
C ASN A 32 1.35 -8.56 21.68
N ALA A 33 0.99 -9.67 21.00
CA ALA A 33 0.68 -10.93 21.65
C ALA A 33 1.78 -11.34 22.66
N SER A 34 1.38 -11.65 23.90
CA SER A 34 2.27 -12.17 24.95
C SER A 34 2.76 -13.58 24.60
N LEU A 35 3.78 -14.08 25.32
CA LEU A 35 4.30 -15.44 25.07
C LEU A 35 3.22 -16.51 25.16
N SER A 36 2.34 -16.43 26.16
CA SER A 36 1.24 -17.39 26.33
C SER A 36 0.22 -17.33 25.18
N GLN A 37 -0.01 -16.13 24.63
CA GLN A 37 -0.91 -15.93 23.50
C GLN A 37 -0.32 -16.36 22.16
N GLN A 38 0.98 -16.63 22.07
CA GLN A 38 1.63 -17.12 20.85
C GLN A 38 1.64 -18.65 20.75
N LEU A 39 1.16 -19.35 21.78
CA LEU A 39 1.18 -20.81 21.82
C LEU A 39 -0.10 -21.44 21.26
N GLY A 40 0.03 -22.64 20.70
CA GLY A 40 -1.09 -23.48 20.27
C GLY A 40 -1.71 -23.09 18.92
N TYR A 41 -0.99 -22.33 18.10
CA TYR A 41 -1.37 -22.02 16.71
C TYR A 41 -0.60 -22.91 15.73
N ASP A 42 -1.28 -23.27 14.66
CA ASP A 42 -0.67 -23.98 13.54
C ASP A 42 0.20 -23.05 12.70
N ILE A 43 -0.28 -21.80 12.52
CA ILE A 43 0.42 -20.74 11.80
C ILE A 43 0.42 -19.44 12.64
N THR A 44 1.58 -18.81 12.74
CA THR A 44 1.72 -17.46 13.32
C THR A 44 2.22 -16.48 12.25
N ILE A 45 1.39 -15.47 11.94
CA ILE A 45 1.74 -14.42 10.99
C ILE A 45 2.27 -13.20 11.75
N CYS A 46 3.53 -12.85 11.50
CA CYS A 46 4.16 -11.65 12.01
C CYS A 46 4.04 -10.52 10.98
N VAL A 47 3.22 -9.51 11.27
CA VAL A 47 3.08 -8.34 10.39
C VAL A 47 4.18 -7.34 10.69
N LYS A 48 5.11 -7.15 9.76
CA LYS A 48 6.20 -6.16 9.74
C LYS A 48 7.25 -6.36 10.85
N LYS A 49 6.86 -6.24 12.10
CA LYS A 49 7.74 -6.33 13.28
C LYS A 49 7.15 -7.26 14.32
N PRO A 50 7.95 -8.12 14.98
CA PRO A 50 7.46 -8.98 16.01
C PRO A 50 7.09 -8.21 17.29
N PRO A 51 6.23 -8.76 18.15
CA PRO A 51 6.10 -8.36 19.54
C PRO A 51 7.44 -8.30 20.28
N LYS A 52 7.50 -7.57 21.40
CA LYS A 52 8.73 -7.46 22.20
C LYS A 52 9.25 -8.83 22.67
N GLN A 53 8.35 -9.73 23.01
CA GLN A 53 8.66 -11.12 23.33
C GLN A 53 8.17 -11.97 22.18
N TRP A 54 9.09 -12.68 21.51
CA TRP A 54 8.80 -13.44 20.30
C TRP A 54 9.21 -14.90 20.47
N GLN A 55 8.22 -15.77 20.62
CA GLN A 55 8.40 -17.22 20.71
C GLN A 55 7.13 -17.94 20.20
N PRO A 56 6.80 -17.80 18.90
CA PRO A 56 5.61 -18.41 18.33
C PRO A 56 5.71 -19.93 18.28
N SER A 57 4.56 -20.59 18.26
CA SER A 57 4.44 -22.01 17.92
C SER A 57 4.06 -22.16 16.43
N GLY A 58 4.25 -23.39 15.90
CA GLY A 58 3.86 -23.75 14.55
C GLY A 58 4.70 -23.07 13.45
N VAL A 59 4.10 -22.96 12.27
CA VAL A 59 4.70 -22.34 11.09
C VAL A 59 4.71 -20.82 11.25
N VAL A 60 5.86 -20.20 11.04
CA VAL A 60 6.01 -18.74 11.12
C VAL A 60 6.01 -18.14 9.73
N VAL A 61 5.06 -17.24 9.47
CA VAL A 61 4.97 -16.43 8.25
C VAL A 61 5.31 -14.98 8.57
N TRP A 62 6.27 -14.41 7.87
CA TRP A 62 6.59 -12.98 7.99
C TRP A 62 5.97 -12.19 6.83
N ASP A 63 4.95 -11.39 7.13
CA ASP A 63 4.39 -10.41 6.19
C ASP A 63 5.24 -9.13 6.26
N MET A 64 6.15 -9.00 5.30
CA MET A 64 7.23 -8.01 5.31
C MET A 64 6.70 -6.58 5.15
N ILE A 65 5.80 -6.34 4.24
CA ILE A 65 5.29 -5.00 3.87
C ILE A 65 6.46 -4.01 3.69
N ASP A 66 6.45 -2.89 4.41
CA ASP A 66 7.49 -1.85 4.43
C ASP A 66 8.35 -1.97 5.71
N PHE A 67 9.06 -3.08 5.86
CA PHE A 67 9.79 -3.47 7.07
C PHE A 67 11.08 -2.66 7.36
N TRP A 68 11.63 -2.00 6.35
CA TRP A 68 12.86 -1.19 6.51
C TRP A 68 12.62 0.08 7.32
N PRO A 69 13.67 0.64 8.00
CA PRO A 69 13.56 1.90 8.71
C PRO A 69 13.30 3.06 7.74
N GLN A 70 12.38 3.95 8.09
CA GLN A 70 12.08 5.13 7.27
C GLN A 70 12.38 6.42 8.06
N PRO A 71 13.02 7.44 7.44
CA PRO A 71 13.44 7.47 6.02
C PRO A 71 14.79 6.80 5.74
N ALA A 72 15.62 6.53 6.74
CA ALA A 72 17.01 6.09 6.58
C ALA A 72 17.21 4.91 5.62
N GLY A 73 16.34 3.91 5.66
CA GLY A 73 16.40 2.77 4.76
C GLY A 73 16.09 3.08 3.29
N ASN A 74 15.60 4.28 2.98
CA ASN A 74 15.41 4.69 1.59
C ASN A 74 16.74 5.00 0.88
N GLU A 75 17.79 5.29 1.65
CA GLU A 75 19.13 5.55 1.14
C GLU A 75 19.94 4.26 0.94
N TRP A 76 19.42 3.14 1.41
CA TRP A 76 20.10 1.84 1.31
C TRP A 76 20.09 1.33 -0.12
N SER A 77 21.24 0.74 -0.50
CA SER A 77 21.37 0.00 -1.74
C SER A 77 20.51 -1.29 -1.72
N LYS A 78 20.23 -1.83 -2.89
CA LYS A 78 19.49 -3.10 -3.01
C LYS A 78 20.14 -4.26 -2.24
N PRO A 79 21.47 -4.48 -2.27
CA PRO A 79 22.13 -5.50 -1.45
C PRO A 79 21.93 -5.31 0.05
N GLU A 80 22.01 -4.07 0.57
CA GLU A 80 21.79 -3.77 2.00
C GLU A 80 20.34 -4.08 2.41
N LEU A 81 19.38 -3.73 1.59
CA LEU A 81 17.96 -4.05 1.83
C LEU A 81 17.71 -5.58 1.85
N ILE A 82 18.32 -6.32 0.92
CA ILE A 82 18.22 -7.78 0.86
C ILE A 82 18.88 -8.42 2.09
N ALA A 83 20.07 -7.96 2.47
CA ALA A 83 20.76 -8.44 3.67
C ALA A 83 19.93 -8.20 4.93
N PHE A 84 19.37 -7.01 5.08
CA PHE A 84 18.49 -6.67 6.20
C PHE A 84 17.21 -7.54 6.24
N ALA A 85 16.62 -7.87 5.07
CA ALA A 85 15.50 -8.79 5.00
C ALA A 85 15.89 -10.20 5.46
N ALA A 86 17.05 -10.70 5.01
CA ALA A 86 17.55 -12.01 5.40
C ALA A 86 17.83 -12.11 6.91
N GLU A 87 18.48 -11.12 7.51
CA GLU A 87 18.72 -11.05 8.96
C GLU A 87 17.39 -11.05 9.74
N ARG A 88 16.40 -10.32 9.27
CA ARG A 88 15.07 -10.29 9.90
C ARG A 88 14.34 -11.61 9.79
N LYS A 89 14.38 -12.26 8.61
CA LYS A 89 13.80 -13.61 8.42
C LYS A 89 14.40 -14.60 9.42
N GLU A 90 15.72 -14.60 9.57
CA GLU A 90 16.43 -15.47 10.51
C GLU A 90 16.06 -15.15 11.98
N ALA A 91 16.10 -13.88 12.36
CA ALA A 91 15.74 -13.44 13.71
C ALA A 91 14.30 -13.79 14.11
N LEU A 92 13.38 -13.78 13.15
CA LEU A 92 12.00 -14.21 13.32
C LEU A 92 11.83 -15.72 13.31
N LYS A 93 12.82 -16.47 12.83
CA LYS A 93 12.71 -17.89 12.49
C LYS A 93 11.55 -18.14 11.52
N ALA A 94 11.36 -17.21 10.57
CA ALA A 94 10.25 -17.30 9.64
C ALA A 94 10.48 -18.39 8.60
N SER A 95 9.55 -19.34 8.54
CA SER A 95 9.55 -20.41 7.53
C SER A 95 9.23 -19.85 6.16
N PHE A 96 8.32 -18.88 6.08
CA PHE A 96 7.83 -18.28 4.85
C PHE A 96 7.77 -16.75 4.97
N CYS A 97 7.89 -16.07 3.83
CA CYS A 97 7.79 -14.63 3.73
C CYS A 97 6.74 -14.21 2.70
N VAL A 98 6.05 -13.10 2.99
CA VAL A 98 5.09 -12.47 2.10
C VAL A 98 5.58 -11.08 1.73
N ALA A 99 5.74 -10.82 0.44
CA ALA A 99 6.17 -9.55 -0.11
C ALA A 99 4.98 -8.67 -0.51
N ALA A 100 5.18 -7.35 -0.55
CA ALA A 100 4.15 -6.38 -0.93
C ALA A 100 4.13 -6.08 -2.44
N THR A 101 5.17 -6.49 -3.18
CA THR A 101 5.30 -6.31 -4.64
C THR A 101 6.00 -7.54 -5.24
N GLN A 102 5.82 -7.78 -6.54
CA GLN A 102 6.56 -8.85 -7.24
C GLN A 102 8.06 -8.55 -7.26
N GLN A 103 8.44 -7.28 -7.40
CA GLN A 103 9.86 -6.93 -7.35
C GLN A 103 10.46 -7.28 -5.98
N MET A 104 9.78 -6.96 -4.88
CA MET A 104 10.23 -7.35 -3.54
C MET A 104 10.29 -8.87 -3.38
N ARG A 105 9.29 -9.60 -3.90
CA ARG A 105 9.28 -11.07 -3.89
C ARG A 105 10.50 -11.67 -4.57
N ILE A 106 10.84 -11.19 -5.76
CA ILE A 106 12.01 -11.64 -6.52
C ILE A 106 13.30 -11.35 -5.75
N ASP A 107 13.45 -10.12 -5.25
CA ASP A 107 14.66 -9.65 -4.58
C ASP A 107 14.92 -10.38 -3.26
N THR A 108 13.86 -10.62 -2.47
CA THR A 108 13.96 -11.25 -1.15
C THR A 108 13.72 -12.76 -1.16
N LYS A 109 13.36 -13.32 -2.31
CA LYS A 109 12.94 -14.72 -2.48
C LYS A 109 11.76 -15.09 -1.56
N ALA A 110 10.83 -14.15 -1.38
CA ALA A 110 9.60 -14.43 -0.65
C ALA A 110 8.71 -15.41 -1.42
N GLU A 111 8.00 -16.24 -0.69
CA GLU A 111 7.19 -17.31 -1.27
C GLU A 111 5.90 -16.78 -1.92
N LEU A 112 5.32 -15.71 -1.36
CA LEU A 112 4.11 -15.08 -1.87
C LEU A 112 4.33 -13.58 -2.12
N CYS A 113 3.77 -13.05 -3.20
CA CYS A 113 3.48 -11.62 -3.34
C CYS A 113 2.00 -11.42 -3.05
N LEU A 114 1.69 -10.61 -2.05
CA LEU A 114 0.31 -10.27 -1.69
C LEU A 114 0.15 -8.75 -1.73
N TYR A 115 -0.63 -8.25 -2.68
CA TYR A 115 -0.92 -6.82 -2.76
C TYR A 115 -1.86 -6.39 -1.63
N HIS A 116 -1.85 -5.10 -1.31
CA HIS A 116 -2.81 -4.57 -0.35
C HIS A 116 -4.20 -4.49 -0.98
N HIS A 117 -5.21 -4.83 -0.18
CA HIS A 117 -6.60 -4.53 -0.50
C HIS A 117 -6.88 -3.04 -0.32
N SER A 118 -7.91 -2.55 -0.98
CA SER A 118 -8.45 -1.21 -0.76
C SER A 118 -9.10 -1.11 0.63
N ARG A 119 -9.14 0.11 1.17
CA ARG A 119 -9.85 0.37 2.43
C ARG A 119 -11.34 0.01 2.28
N PRO A 120 -11.90 -0.83 3.18
CA PRO A 120 -13.31 -1.16 3.16
C PRO A 120 -14.21 0.08 3.34
N GLY A 121 -15.37 0.09 2.72
CA GLY A 121 -16.36 1.15 2.88
C GLY A 121 -16.06 2.46 2.16
N LEU A 122 -15.14 2.47 1.18
CA LEU A 122 -14.93 3.65 0.35
C LEU A 122 -16.16 3.97 -0.49
N SER A 123 -16.57 5.25 -0.48
CA SER A 123 -17.61 5.76 -1.38
C SER A 123 -17.07 5.79 -2.83
N ILE A 124 -17.96 5.59 -3.79
CA ILE A 124 -17.63 5.67 -5.22
C ILE A 124 -17.79 7.12 -5.70
N HIS A 125 -16.80 7.61 -6.41
CA HIS A 125 -16.87 8.90 -7.09
C HIS A 125 -17.90 8.89 -8.21
N THR A 126 -18.80 9.87 -8.20
CA THR A 126 -19.94 9.92 -9.14
C THR A 126 -19.64 10.67 -10.44
N GLY A 127 -18.38 11.04 -10.67
CA GLY A 127 -17.95 11.80 -11.86
C GLY A 127 -18.54 13.23 -11.90
N LYS A 128 -17.68 14.23 -11.94
CA LYS A 128 -18.11 15.61 -12.12
C LYS A 128 -17.84 16.04 -13.57
N GLN A 129 -18.83 16.68 -14.20
CA GLN A 129 -18.67 17.25 -15.55
C GLN A 129 -17.97 18.63 -15.53
N SER A 130 -17.72 19.19 -14.34
CA SER A 130 -16.99 20.45 -14.14
C SER A 130 -15.47 20.25 -14.21
N PRO A 131 -14.67 21.29 -14.35
CA PRO A 131 -13.23 21.25 -14.14
C PRO A 131 -12.86 20.70 -12.76
N ILE A 132 -11.58 20.33 -12.57
CA ILE A 132 -11.05 19.88 -11.27
C ILE A 132 -11.20 21.03 -10.26
N THR A 133 -11.85 20.74 -9.16
CA THR A 133 -12.00 21.65 -8.01
C THR A 133 -11.26 21.11 -6.77
N THR A 134 -10.89 19.83 -6.77
CA THR A 134 -10.31 19.19 -5.59
C THR A 134 -9.26 18.16 -5.98
N VAL A 135 -8.03 18.36 -5.51
CA VAL A 135 -6.93 17.41 -5.60
C VAL A 135 -6.69 16.81 -4.22
N GLY A 136 -6.67 15.48 -4.10
CA GLY A 136 -6.49 14.78 -2.83
C GLY A 136 -5.14 14.08 -2.71
N TYR A 137 -4.56 14.07 -1.51
CA TYR A 137 -3.36 13.32 -1.17
C TYR A 137 -3.57 12.50 0.11
N GLU A 138 -3.32 11.19 0.05
CA GLU A 138 -3.28 10.33 1.24
C GLU A 138 -1.83 10.13 1.72
N GLY A 139 -1.54 10.45 2.96
CA GLY A 139 -0.24 10.21 3.57
C GLY A 139 0.29 11.37 4.41
N ARG A 140 1.53 11.24 4.87
CA ARG A 140 2.18 12.31 5.63
C ARG A 140 2.56 13.47 4.70
N PRO A 141 2.13 14.72 4.99
CA PRO A 141 2.36 15.86 4.10
C PRO A 141 3.85 16.09 3.77
N GLN A 142 4.75 15.82 4.72
CA GLN A 142 6.19 15.98 4.51
C GLN A 142 6.73 15.09 3.38
N TYR A 143 6.05 14.00 3.01
CA TYR A 143 6.48 13.14 1.92
C TYR A 143 6.30 13.79 0.54
N LEU A 144 5.41 14.78 0.43
CA LEU A 144 5.25 15.55 -0.80
C LEU A 144 6.48 16.41 -1.10
N GLY A 145 7.15 16.97 -0.06
CA GLY A 145 8.29 17.84 -0.27
C GLY A 145 7.98 18.98 -1.26
N ARG A 146 8.78 19.10 -2.33
CA ARG A 146 8.58 20.12 -3.39
C ARG A 146 7.28 19.96 -4.19
N TRP A 147 6.74 18.74 -4.30
CA TRP A 147 5.44 18.49 -4.94
C TRP A 147 4.31 19.26 -4.27
N HIS A 148 4.42 19.53 -2.96
CA HIS A 148 3.40 20.25 -2.22
C HIS A 148 3.24 21.70 -2.72
N GLY A 149 4.35 22.42 -2.91
CA GLY A 149 4.32 23.78 -3.47
C GLY A 149 3.71 23.81 -4.87
N LEU A 150 4.18 22.91 -5.76
CA LEU A 150 3.67 22.82 -7.13
C LEU A 150 2.16 22.50 -7.20
N LEU A 151 1.67 21.63 -6.30
CA LEU A 151 0.24 21.34 -6.21
C LEU A 151 -0.57 22.53 -5.72
N LEU A 152 -0.04 23.28 -4.74
CA LEU A 152 -0.70 24.51 -4.27
C LEU A 152 -0.73 25.60 -5.34
N ASP A 153 0.36 25.78 -6.08
CA ASP A 153 0.45 26.77 -7.16
C ASP A 153 -0.57 26.43 -8.26
N TRP A 154 -0.58 25.18 -8.74
CA TRP A 154 -1.56 24.74 -9.73
C TRP A 154 -3.00 24.89 -9.24
N CYS A 155 -3.28 24.52 -7.98
CA CYS A 155 -4.61 24.65 -7.39
C CYS A 155 -5.03 26.13 -7.33
N GLY A 156 -4.12 27.04 -6.95
CA GLY A 156 -4.38 28.48 -6.92
C GLY A 156 -4.71 29.06 -8.30
N GLU A 157 -3.97 28.68 -9.34
CA GLU A 157 -4.19 29.09 -10.72
C GLU A 157 -5.52 28.57 -11.30
N ASN A 158 -6.01 27.43 -10.83
CA ASN A 158 -7.20 26.75 -11.36
C ASN A 158 -8.43 26.82 -10.44
N ASN A 159 -8.43 27.65 -9.40
CA ASN A 159 -9.50 27.74 -8.40
C ASN A 159 -9.85 26.37 -7.78
N ALA A 160 -8.86 25.52 -7.58
CA ALA A 160 -9.00 24.22 -6.96
C ALA A 160 -8.43 24.22 -5.52
N SER A 161 -8.70 23.17 -4.78
CA SER A 161 -8.19 22.98 -3.42
C SER A 161 -7.37 21.71 -3.31
N LEU A 162 -6.26 21.73 -2.57
CA LEU A 162 -5.49 20.57 -2.18
C LEU A 162 -5.97 20.04 -0.82
N LEU A 163 -6.49 18.82 -0.77
CA LEU A 163 -6.91 18.16 0.46
C LEU A 163 -5.86 17.11 0.89
N ILE A 164 -5.40 17.25 2.13
CA ILE A 164 -4.48 16.29 2.74
C ILE A 164 -5.27 15.33 3.63
N ASN A 165 -5.15 14.03 3.36
CA ASN A 165 -5.88 12.95 4.04
C ASN A 165 -7.41 13.19 4.08
N PRO A 166 -8.06 13.35 2.93
CA PRO A 166 -9.51 13.54 2.92
C PRO A 166 -10.21 12.31 3.50
N ASP A 167 -11.22 12.54 4.36
CA ASP A 167 -12.01 11.46 4.95
C ASP A 167 -12.77 10.67 3.87
N ASN A 168 -13.24 11.36 2.85
CA ASN A 168 -13.91 10.78 1.69
C ASN A 168 -13.12 11.04 0.41
N LEU A 169 -12.46 9.99 -0.11
CA LEU A 169 -11.71 10.08 -1.36
C LEU A 169 -12.60 10.41 -2.57
N ALA A 170 -13.84 9.93 -2.56
CA ALA A 170 -14.78 10.18 -3.64
C ALA A 170 -15.21 11.67 -3.77
N ALA A 171 -14.88 12.50 -2.78
CA ALA A 171 -15.06 13.94 -2.87
C ALA A 171 -13.97 14.63 -3.72
N CYS A 172 -12.84 13.95 -3.95
CA CYS A 172 -11.76 14.48 -4.79
C CYS A 172 -12.04 14.21 -6.26
N ASP A 173 -11.64 15.14 -7.12
CA ASP A 173 -11.71 14.96 -8.59
C ASP A 173 -10.49 14.19 -9.12
N VAL A 174 -9.34 14.35 -8.44
CA VAL A 174 -8.08 13.69 -8.75
C VAL A 174 -7.34 13.38 -7.46
N LEU A 175 -6.68 12.25 -7.39
CA LEU A 175 -5.74 11.90 -6.30
C LEU A 175 -4.31 11.98 -6.81
N VAL A 176 -3.36 12.22 -5.88
CA VAL A 176 -1.94 12.15 -6.18
C VAL A 176 -1.23 11.18 -5.23
N ALA A 177 -0.31 10.38 -5.76
CA ALA A 177 0.55 9.49 -4.99
C ALA A 177 2.02 9.81 -5.31
N LEU A 178 2.45 10.94 -4.78
CA LEU A 178 3.77 11.54 -5.03
C LEU A 178 4.64 11.47 -3.79
N ARG A 179 5.95 11.51 -4.03
CA ARG A 179 6.98 11.44 -2.99
C ARG A 179 8.21 12.22 -3.44
N ASP A 180 8.79 13.03 -2.57
CA ASP A 180 10.04 13.74 -2.85
C ASP A 180 11.19 13.15 -2.03
N HIS A 181 12.43 13.50 -2.41
CA HIS A 181 13.61 13.23 -1.62
C HIS A 181 13.52 13.90 -0.21
N PRO A 182 13.92 13.26 0.90
CA PRO A 182 14.63 11.98 1.02
C PRO A 182 13.72 10.74 1.13
N TYR A 183 12.45 10.85 0.81
CA TYR A 183 11.47 9.77 0.98
C TYR A 183 11.39 8.83 -0.23
N ARG A 184 12.29 8.99 -1.19
CA ARG A 184 12.48 8.09 -2.34
C ARG A 184 13.75 7.26 -2.21
N GLY A 185 13.79 6.16 -2.93
CA GLY A 185 14.93 5.25 -3.01
C GLY A 185 14.49 3.86 -3.42
N ILE A 186 15.43 2.93 -3.50
CA ILE A 186 15.17 1.56 -4.00
C ILE A 186 14.01 0.91 -3.26
N ALA A 187 13.95 1.03 -1.94
CA ALA A 187 12.88 0.44 -1.14
C ALA A 187 11.50 1.00 -1.49
N THR A 188 11.37 2.31 -1.66
CA THR A 188 10.10 2.93 -2.01
C THR A 188 9.72 2.74 -3.47
N ASP A 189 10.69 2.78 -4.36
CA ASP A 189 10.44 2.65 -5.79
C ASP A 189 10.10 1.20 -6.19
N HIS A 190 10.65 0.18 -5.48
CA HIS A 190 10.49 -1.22 -5.85
C HIS A 190 9.69 -2.07 -4.86
N TRP A 191 9.67 -1.73 -3.57
CA TRP A 191 9.09 -2.59 -2.54
C TRP A 191 7.87 -2.00 -1.84
N LYS A 192 7.52 -0.74 -2.16
CA LYS A 192 6.37 -0.09 -1.54
C LYS A 192 5.04 -0.63 -2.06
N SER A 193 4.11 -0.85 -1.15
CA SER A 193 2.80 -1.41 -1.48
C SER A 193 1.90 -0.47 -2.30
N ASN A 194 0.92 -1.06 -2.97
CA ASN A 194 -0.06 -0.42 -3.84
C ASN A 194 -1.20 0.32 -3.12
N VAL A 195 -1.21 0.42 -1.80
CA VAL A 195 -2.41 0.81 -1.02
C VAL A 195 -3.12 2.09 -1.49
N LYS A 196 -2.36 3.13 -1.88
CA LYS A 196 -2.98 4.38 -2.35
C LYS A 196 -3.67 4.19 -3.71
N LEU A 197 -3.05 3.41 -4.59
CA LEU A 197 -3.66 3.08 -5.87
C LEU A 197 -4.90 2.19 -5.70
N ALA A 198 -4.84 1.18 -4.85
CA ALA A 198 -5.99 0.32 -4.55
C ALA A 198 -7.18 1.14 -3.99
N ASN A 199 -6.90 2.12 -3.10
CA ASN A 199 -7.92 3.04 -2.61
C ASN A 199 -8.51 3.92 -3.72
N ALA A 200 -7.66 4.50 -4.57
CA ALA A 200 -8.09 5.33 -5.71
C ALA A 200 -8.94 4.52 -6.69
N GLN A 201 -8.54 3.29 -7.02
CA GLN A 201 -9.27 2.37 -7.89
C GLN A 201 -10.64 2.02 -7.30
N ALA A 202 -10.71 1.68 -6.01
CA ALA A 202 -11.97 1.35 -5.34
C ALA A 202 -12.92 2.55 -5.27
N ALA A 203 -12.39 3.75 -5.01
CA ALA A 203 -13.16 4.99 -5.05
C ALA A 203 -13.50 5.44 -6.48
N GLY A 204 -12.83 4.91 -7.50
CA GLY A 204 -12.99 5.34 -8.89
C GLY A 204 -12.50 6.77 -9.13
N VAL A 205 -11.51 7.24 -8.39
CA VAL A 205 -10.94 8.58 -8.52
C VAL A 205 -9.65 8.51 -9.32
N PRO A 206 -9.52 9.20 -10.46
CA PRO A 206 -8.29 9.25 -11.24
C PRO A 206 -7.08 9.60 -10.38
N ILE A 207 -5.92 8.98 -10.66
CA ILE A 207 -4.72 9.20 -9.86
C ILE A 207 -3.51 9.53 -10.73
N ILE A 208 -2.70 10.49 -10.27
CA ILE A 208 -1.38 10.79 -10.78
C ILE A 208 -0.36 10.24 -9.79
N CYS A 209 0.56 9.40 -10.24
CA CYS A 209 1.50 8.74 -9.35
C CYS A 209 2.91 8.62 -9.94
N LEU A 210 3.89 8.45 -9.05
CA LEU A 210 5.22 8.02 -9.44
C LEU A 210 5.20 6.53 -9.82
N PRO A 211 6.09 6.06 -10.70
CA PRO A 211 6.14 4.66 -11.12
C PRO A 211 6.77 3.75 -10.04
N GLU A 212 6.21 3.76 -8.82
CA GLU A 212 6.57 2.80 -7.77
C GLU A 212 6.04 1.41 -8.18
N ALA A 213 6.80 0.34 -7.91
CA ALA A 213 6.46 -1.03 -8.34
C ALA A 213 5.05 -1.45 -7.92
N GLY A 214 4.64 -1.16 -6.67
CA GLY A 214 3.29 -1.48 -6.23
C GLY A 214 2.19 -0.85 -7.08
N TYR A 215 2.45 0.33 -7.66
CA TYR A 215 1.48 0.97 -8.55
C TYR A 215 1.57 0.43 -9.98
N THR A 216 2.77 0.27 -10.53
CA THR A 216 2.92 -0.22 -11.91
C THR A 216 2.45 -1.67 -12.08
N GLU A 217 2.65 -2.51 -11.06
CA GLU A 217 2.23 -3.91 -11.05
C GLU A 217 0.70 -4.08 -10.89
N THR A 218 0.01 -3.09 -10.32
CA THR A 218 -1.44 -3.18 -10.02
C THR A 218 -2.29 -2.18 -10.82
N ALA A 219 -1.67 -1.44 -11.73
CA ALA A 219 -2.34 -0.45 -12.57
C ALA A 219 -3.46 -1.04 -13.43
N SER A 220 -4.46 -0.21 -13.73
CA SER A 220 -5.53 -0.50 -14.71
C SER A 220 -5.12 -0.18 -16.16
N GLY A 221 -4.01 0.54 -16.33
CA GLY A 221 -3.52 1.08 -17.60
C GLY A 221 -4.01 2.49 -17.91
N THR A 222 -4.75 3.12 -17.00
CA THR A 222 -5.28 4.48 -17.18
C THR A 222 -4.78 5.48 -16.17
N GLU A 223 -4.03 5.04 -15.18
CA GLU A 223 -3.32 5.90 -14.24
C GLU A 223 -2.28 6.77 -14.94
N LEU A 224 -2.10 8.00 -14.48
CA LEU A 224 -1.09 8.90 -15.06
C LEU A 224 0.21 8.78 -14.27
N PHE A 225 1.17 8.07 -14.83
CA PHE A 225 2.52 7.99 -14.29
C PHE A 225 3.36 9.19 -14.71
N ILE A 226 4.00 9.82 -13.73
CA ILE A 226 4.91 10.95 -13.94
C ILE A 226 6.26 10.67 -13.29
N SER A 227 7.33 11.25 -13.83
CA SER A 227 8.70 11.09 -13.34
C SER A 227 9.38 12.43 -13.03
N SER A 228 8.78 13.54 -13.45
CA SER A 228 9.33 14.89 -13.24
C SER A 228 8.25 15.90 -12.86
N PHE A 229 8.68 17.04 -12.34
CA PHE A 229 7.79 18.13 -11.94
C PHE A 229 7.03 18.73 -13.11
N GLU A 230 7.65 18.83 -14.27
CA GLU A 230 7.04 19.38 -15.50
C GLU A 230 5.87 18.53 -15.98
N GLN A 231 5.94 17.21 -15.77
CA GLN A 231 4.87 16.29 -16.16
C GLN A 231 3.63 16.42 -15.27
N LEU A 232 3.75 16.97 -14.05
CA LEU A 232 2.60 17.10 -13.13
C LEU A 232 1.52 18.01 -13.72
N TYR A 233 1.89 19.19 -14.21
CA TYR A 233 0.93 20.14 -14.76
C TYR A 233 0.24 19.57 -16.01
N GLY A 234 1.00 18.97 -16.92
CA GLY A 234 0.42 18.31 -18.10
C GLY A 234 -0.55 17.17 -17.74
N ALA A 235 -0.27 16.42 -16.66
CA ALA A 235 -1.17 15.37 -16.19
C ALA A 235 -2.44 15.95 -15.57
N LEU A 236 -2.34 17.01 -14.76
CA LEU A 236 -3.48 17.71 -14.19
C LEU A 236 -4.33 18.37 -15.29
N ASP A 237 -3.71 19.04 -16.25
CA ASP A 237 -4.39 19.69 -17.38
C ASP A 237 -5.13 18.67 -18.24
N LYS A 238 -4.53 17.49 -18.49
CA LYS A 238 -5.22 16.39 -19.17
C LYS A 238 -6.48 15.97 -18.42
N LEU A 239 -6.40 15.87 -17.10
CA LEU A 239 -7.52 15.50 -16.24
C LEU A 239 -8.52 16.66 -16.01
N GLN A 240 -8.24 17.90 -16.43
CA GLN A 240 -9.26 18.95 -16.47
C GLN A 240 -10.43 18.58 -17.37
N GLN A 241 -10.19 17.75 -18.37
CA GLN A 241 -11.24 17.26 -19.26
C GLN A 241 -12.06 16.15 -18.59
N PRO A 242 -13.37 16.32 -18.35
CA PRO A 242 -14.22 15.32 -17.68
C PRO A 242 -14.16 13.93 -18.33
N PHE A 243 -14.10 13.88 -19.66
CA PHE A 243 -13.99 12.64 -20.43
C PHE A 243 -12.78 11.79 -20.01
N HIS A 244 -11.60 12.42 -19.81
CA HIS A 244 -10.42 11.68 -19.38
C HIS A 244 -10.59 11.15 -17.96
N ARG A 245 -11.18 11.92 -17.04
CA ARG A 245 -11.47 11.45 -15.68
C ARG A 245 -12.44 10.28 -15.67
N GLU A 246 -13.52 10.36 -16.46
CA GLU A 246 -14.49 9.28 -16.56
C GLU A 246 -13.86 8.00 -17.12
N HIS A 247 -13.07 8.12 -18.19
CA HIS A 247 -12.34 7.00 -18.77
C HIS A 247 -11.42 6.32 -17.72
N CYS A 248 -10.62 7.10 -16.99
CA CYS A 248 -9.81 6.58 -15.89
C CYS A 248 -10.66 5.90 -14.81
N SER A 249 -11.71 6.56 -14.35
CA SER A 249 -12.60 6.08 -13.30
C SER A 249 -13.22 4.72 -13.62
N VAL A 250 -13.72 4.53 -14.85
CA VAL A 250 -14.33 3.27 -15.30
C VAL A 250 -13.31 2.11 -15.26
N ASN A 251 -12.12 2.32 -15.83
CA ASN A 251 -11.10 1.28 -15.90
C ASN A 251 -10.53 0.95 -14.53
N MET A 252 -10.28 1.96 -13.70
CA MET A 252 -9.78 1.78 -12.33
C MET A 252 -10.78 0.99 -11.48
N ARG A 253 -12.08 1.29 -11.55
CA ARG A 253 -13.11 0.50 -10.85
C ARG A 253 -13.21 -0.93 -11.36
N ALA A 254 -13.04 -1.16 -12.65
CA ALA A 254 -13.00 -2.52 -13.17
C ALA A 254 -11.84 -3.32 -12.55
N ARG A 255 -10.65 -2.71 -12.43
CA ARG A 255 -9.45 -3.31 -11.83
C ARG A 255 -9.58 -3.50 -10.32
N SER A 256 -10.29 -2.62 -9.61
CA SER A 256 -10.39 -2.65 -8.13
C SER A 256 -10.95 -3.95 -7.56
N LYS A 257 -11.69 -4.71 -8.36
CA LYS A 257 -12.26 -6.01 -7.96
C LYS A 257 -11.21 -7.01 -7.50
N ASP A 258 -9.99 -6.92 -8.04
CA ASP A 258 -8.88 -7.80 -7.70
C ASP A 258 -8.24 -7.43 -6.34
N PHE A 259 -8.53 -6.23 -5.85
CA PHE A 259 -7.97 -5.68 -4.61
C PHE A 259 -9.04 -5.38 -3.55
N THR A 260 -10.18 -6.06 -3.59
CA THR A 260 -11.13 -6.04 -2.47
C THR A 260 -10.55 -6.82 -1.29
N LEU A 261 -11.04 -6.53 -0.08
CA LEU A 261 -10.63 -7.27 1.11
C LEU A 261 -10.91 -8.78 0.95
N GLU A 262 -12.05 -9.13 0.37
CA GLU A 262 -12.49 -10.51 0.16
C GLU A 262 -11.59 -11.24 -0.84
N ALA A 263 -11.24 -10.60 -1.96
CA ALA A 263 -10.37 -11.20 -2.98
C ALA A 263 -8.96 -11.47 -2.43
N VAL A 264 -8.36 -10.48 -1.75
CA VAL A 264 -7.03 -10.62 -1.15
C VAL A 264 -7.05 -11.62 0.02
N ALA A 265 -8.12 -11.63 0.81
CA ALA A 265 -8.27 -12.61 1.90
C ALA A 265 -8.40 -14.04 1.37
N ALA A 266 -9.15 -14.26 0.29
CA ALA A 266 -9.28 -15.57 -0.34
C ALA A 266 -7.93 -16.06 -0.88
N GLU A 267 -7.17 -15.21 -1.59
CA GLU A 267 -5.82 -15.53 -2.07
C GLU A 267 -4.90 -15.93 -0.91
N TYR A 268 -4.86 -15.11 0.14
CA TYR A 268 -4.00 -15.35 1.30
C TYR A 268 -4.37 -16.65 2.02
N LYS A 269 -5.66 -16.85 2.28
CA LYS A 269 -6.16 -18.05 2.97
C LYS A 269 -5.82 -19.33 2.20
N ASN A 270 -6.06 -19.35 0.89
CA ASN A 270 -5.72 -20.49 0.04
C ASN A 270 -4.23 -20.83 0.10
N TRP A 271 -3.37 -19.81 0.08
CA TRP A 271 -1.93 -20.04 0.22
C TRP A 271 -1.57 -20.56 1.61
N LEU A 272 -2.11 -20.00 2.69
CA LEU A 272 -1.85 -20.46 4.06
C LEU A 272 -2.29 -21.92 4.27
N GLU A 273 -3.42 -22.33 3.69
CA GLU A 273 -3.90 -23.70 3.73
C GLU A 273 -2.95 -24.69 3.01
N SER A 274 -2.21 -24.21 2.02
CA SER A 274 -1.23 -25.03 1.30
C SER A 274 0.09 -25.25 2.06
N LEU A 275 0.30 -24.57 3.20
CA LEU A 275 1.52 -24.69 4.01
C LEU A 275 1.48 -25.85 5.02
N LEU A 276 0.32 -26.44 5.24
CA LEU A 276 0.07 -27.55 6.18
C LEU A 276 -0.21 -28.83 5.42
#